data_d4cde547ffc1cef10aa3f2910408b207
#
_entry.id   d4cde547ffc1cef10aa3f2910408b207
#
_cell.length_a   1.000
_cell.length_b   1.000
_cell.length_c   1.000
_cell.angle_alpha   90.00
_cell.angle_beta   90.00
_cell.angle_gamma   90.00
#
_symmetry.space_group_name_H-M   'P 1'
#
loop_
_entity.id
_entity.type
_entity.pdbx_description
1 polymer ?
#
loop_
_entity_poly.entity_id
_entity_poly.type
_entity_poly.pdbx_seq_one_letter_code
_entity_poly.pdbx_strand_id
1 'polypeptide(L)'
;MLQTMNELEIHEMFMQRCIEIAKKNSNNYYPNPSVGALIVKNNKIISEGCTSDYGGSHAEVNAISSVKNKSDLINSTIYVTLEPCSHYGKTPPCSKLIIESGIKKAVIGCVDNSSKVNGKGISMLKNNGVDVISNVLEEDCIKLHRNFLHFNKYKKPYIILKWAKSKDQFIAPFKKKEIKSFNVSSLESRQLVHKWRSEEHAILVGYQTVKDDNPKLTTRHISGRNPLRIVLDEKKSLESYFNVFNNESKTIVIDNYIKNSPFSICKKLFELNVQSLIVEGGKKTLEL
;
A
#
# COMPACT_ATOMS: atom_id res chain seq x y z
N MET A 1 13.17 -23.60 21.59
CA MET A 1 12.33 -23.67 20.38
C MET A 1 13.12 -23.44 19.08
N LEU A 2 14.08 -22.50 18.99
CA LEU A 2 14.91 -22.28 17.77
C LEU A 2 15.93 -23.39 17.48
N GLN A 3 16.27 -24.24 18.42
CA GLN A 3 17.30 -25.30 18.25
C GLN A 3 16.85 -26.48 17.39
N THR A 4 15.57 -26.58 17.03
CA THR A 4 15.01 -27.66 16.19
C THR A 4 14.57 -27.18 14.79
N MET A 5 14.61 -25.88 14.53
CA MET A 5 14.24 -25.31 13.23
C MET A 5 15.42 -25.37 12.26
N ASN A 6 15.12 -25.67 10.99
CA ASN A 6 16.11 -25.57 9.92
C ASN A 6 16.35 -24.08 9.54
N GLU A 7 17.41 -23.81 8.76
CA GLU A 7 17.79 -22.44 8.39
C GLU A 7 16.66 -21.70 7.64
N LEU A 8 15.94 -22.40 6.76
CA LEU A 8 14.83 -21.80 6.00
C LEU A 8 13.67 -21.41 6.93
N GLU A 9 13.28 -22.26 7.85
CA GLU A 9 12.21 -21.98 8.83
C GLU A 9 12.56 -20.76 9.70
N ILE A 10 13.83 -20.58 10.06
CA ILE A 10 14.30 -19.41 10.80
C ILE A 10 14.16 -18.14 9.94
N HIS A 11 14.52 -18.21 8.64
CA HIS A 11 14.37 -17.07 7.74
C HIS A 11 12.90 -16.73 7.51
N GLU A 12 12.03 -17.70 7.35
CA GLU A 12 10.59 -17.50 7.20
C GLU A 12 9.97 -16.85 8.45
N MET A 13 10.37 -17.27 9.65
CA MET A 13 9.90 -16.69 10.91
C MET A 13 10.24 -15.19 11.01
N PHE A 14 11.48 -14.79 10.68
CA PHE A 14 11.87 -13.38 10.70
C PHE A 14 11.20 -12.58 9.57
N MET A 15 11.05 -13.18 8.39
CA MET A 15 10.34 -12.53 7.29
C MET A 15 8.86 -12.34 7.61
N GLN A 16 8.21 -13.31 8.25
CA GLN A 16 6.84 -13.18 8.75
C GLN A 16 6.70 -11.97 9.69
N ARG A 17 7.71 -11.76 10.57
CA ARG A 17 7.73 -10.57 11.44
C ARG A 17 7.87 -9.27 10.64
N CYS A 18 8.70 -9.23 9.58
CA CYS A 18 8.78 -8.08 8.67
C CYS A 18 7.43 -7.77 8.02
N ILE A 19 6.71 -8.82 7.56
CA ILE A 19 5.37 -8.69 6.96
C ILE A 19 4.38 -8.11 7.97
N GLU A 20 4.42 -8.55 9.23
CA GLU A 20 3.53 -8.00 10.28
C GLU A 20 3.77 -6.52 10.54
N ILE A 21 5.04 -6.10 10.62
CA ILE A 21 5.44 -4.70 10.80
C ILE A 21 4.90 -3.86 9.65
N ALA A 22 5.08 -4.30 8.41
CA ALA A 22 4.58 -3.62 7.22
C ALA A 22 3.05 -3.51 7.21
N LYS A 23 2.33 -4.58 7.60
CA LYS A 23 0.86 -4.58 7.69
C LYS A 23 0.30 -3.67 8.77
N LYS A 24 1.02 -3.51 9.89
CA LYS A 24 0.62 -2.63 11.01
C LYS A 24 1.01 -1.17 10.79
N ASN A 25 1.73 -0.87 9.70
CA ASN A 25 2.19 0.48 9.40
C ASN A 25 1.00 1.42 9.13
N SER A 26 0.79 2.40 10.01
CA SER A 26 -0.25 3.42 9.91
C SER A 26 0.23 4.72 9.28
N ASN A 27 1.50 4.82 8.88
CA ASN A 27 2.08 6.00 8.27
C ASN A 27 1.41 6.32 6.91
N ASN A 28 1.43 7.57 6.53
CA ASN A 28 0.94 7.99 5.22
C ASN A 28 2.05 7.83 4.15
N TYR A 29 2.43 6.61 3.87
CA TYR A 29 3.59 6.24 3.03
C TYR A 29 3.36 6.38 1.52
N TYR A 30 2.13 6.39 1.03
CA TYR A 30 1.86 6.48 -0.41
C TYR A 30 2.48 7.72 -1.06
N PRO A 31 3.07 7.60 -2.26
CA PRO A 31 3.11 6.43 -3.16
C PRO A 31 4.26 5.43 -2.92
N ASN A 32 4.97 5.48 -1.80
CA ASN A 32 5.95 4.43 -1.46
C ASN A 32 5.23 3.14 -1.04
N PRO A 33 5.85 1.95 -1.16
CA PRO A 33 5.31 0.72 -0.59
C PRO A 33 5.47 0.71 0.93
N SER A 34 4.55 0.05 1.65
CA SER A 34 4.76 -0.25 3.07
C SER A 34 5.72 -1.42 3.21
N VAL A 35 6.97 -1.15 3.51
CA VAL A 35 8.03 -2.14 3.70
C VAL A 35 8.26 -2.34 5.19
N GLY A 36 8.55 -3.58 5.59
CA GLY A 36 9.04 -3.94 6.93
C GLY A 36 10.46 -4.46 6.84
N ALA A 37 11.30 -4.09 7.80
CA ALA A 37 12.67 -4.53 7.90
C ALA A 37 13.05 -4.88 9.34
N LEU A 38 13.96 -5.86 9.51
CA LEU A 38 14.55 -6.27 10.78
C LEU A 38 16.06 -6.31 10.67
N ILE A 39 16.74 -5.99 11.78
CA ILE A 39 18.14 -6.35 11.98
C ILE A 39 18.20 -7.48 13.02
N VAL A 40 18.83 -8.58 12.63
CA VAL A 40 18.96 -9.78 13.47
C VAL A 40 20.45 -10.06 13.70
N LYS A 41 20.83 -10.30 14.96
CA LYS A 41 22.17 -10.74 15.35
C LYS A 41 22.06 -11.93 16.30
N ASN A 42 22.78 -13.00 16.04
CA ASN A 42 22.77 -14.24 16.86
C ASN A 42 21.31 -14.73 17.10
N ASN A 43 20.48 -14.79 16.06
CA ASN A 43 19.07 -15.17 16.10
C ASN A 43 18.19 -14.31 17.03
N LYS A 44 18.61 -13.09 17.35
CA LYS A 44 17.83 -12.13 18.12
C LYS A 44 17.56 -10.88 17.29
N ILE A 45 16.31 -10.43 17.28
CA ILE A 45 15.93 -9.14 16.69
C ILE A 45 16.52 -8.04 17.56
N ILE A 46 17.37 -7.19 16.97
CA ILE A 46 18.01 -6.06 17.67
C ILE A 46 17.40 -4.71 17.24
N SER A 47 16.72 -4.67 16.12
CA SER A 47 15.89 -3.52 15.71
C SER A 47 14.84 -3.90 14.66
N GLU A 48 13.82 -3.05 14.57
CA GLU A 48 12.73 -3.14 13.62
C GLU A 48 12.56 -1.78 12.93
N GLY A 49 12.08 -1.79 11.68
CA GLY A 49 11.78 -0.58 10.92
C GLY A 49 10.64 -0.80 9.94
N CYS A 50 9.86 0.25 9.69
CA CYS A 50 8.87 0.29 8.61
C CYS A 50 9.02 1.60 7.83
N THR A 51 8.44 1.65 6.63
CA THR A 51 8.41 2.85 5.80
C THR A 51 7.75 4.01 6.56
N SER A 52 8.42 5.16 6.62
CA SER A 52 7.90 6.40 7.20
C SER A 52 6.83 7.03 6.29
N ASP A 53 6.25 8.15 6.73
CA ASP A 53 5.42 9.01 5.88
C ASP A 53 6.16 9.37 4.58
N TYR A 54 5.39 9.68 3.54
CA TYR A 54 5.96 10.03 2.23
C TYR A 54 6.99 11.16 2.31
N GLY A 55 8.16 10.89 1.82
CA GLY A 55 9.32 11.80 1.88
C GLY A 55 10.25 11.54 3.06
N GLY A 56 9.86 10.68 4.00
CA GLY A 56 10.71 10.20 5.09
C GLY A 56 11.52 8.95 4.73
N SER A 57 12.10 8.34 5.76
CA SER A 57 13.01 7.20 5.66
C SER A 57 12.35 5.91 5.18
N HIS A 58 13.09 5.11 4.42
CA HIS A 58 12.72 3.73 4.10
C HIS A 58 12.86 2.81 5.32
N ALA A 59 12.24 1.63 5.26
CA ALA A 59 12.22 0.67 6.36
C ALA A 59 13.64 0.25 6.78
N GLU A 60 14.53 0.03 5.82
CA GLU A 60 15.93 -0.35 6.04
C GLU A 60 16.67 0.75 6.79
N VAL A 61 16.48 2.02 6.41
CA VAL A 61 17.07 3.18 7.10
C VAL A 61 16.60 3.23 8.56
N ASN A 62 15.29 3.06 8.77
CA ASN A 62 14.71 3.06 10.12
C ASN A 62 15.23 1.89 10.97
N ALA A 63 15.31 0.69 10.40
CA ALA A 63 15.85 -0.48 11.10
C ALA A 63 17.33 -0.28 11.47
N ILE A 64 18.18 0.15 10.52
CA ILE A 64 19.61 0.37 10.75
C ILE A 64 19.84 1.53 11.75
N SER A 65 19.11 2.63 11.62
CA SER A 65 19.27 3.79 12.52
C SER A 65 18.85 3.49 13.95
N SER A 66 17.88 2.61 14.15
CA SER A 66 17.34 2.23 15.48
C SER A 66 18.24 1.26 16.25
N VAL A 67 19.27 0.68 15.63
CA VAL A 67 20.23 -0.16 16.35
C VAL A 67 21.01 0.70 17.35
N LYS A 68 20.93 0.38 18.63
CA LYS A 68 21.54 1.16 19.74
C LYS A 68 23.06 1.22 19.63
N ASN A 69 23.70 0.06 19.49
CA ASN A 69 25.14 -0.02 19.30
C ASN A 69 25.47 -0.36 17.86
N LYS A 70 26.03 0.59 17.11
CA LYS A 70 26.32 0.43 15.67
C LYS A 70 27.29 -0.69 15.35
N SER A 71 28.15 -1.09 16.28
CA SER A 71 29.01 -2.28 16.12
C SER A 71 28.23 -3.58 16.00
N ASP A 72 26.95 -3.61 16.45
CA ASP A 72 26.10 -4.79 16.31
C ASP A 72 25.58 -5.01 14.89
N LEU A 73 25.70 -3.99 14.01
CA LEU A 73 25.41 -4.14 12.58
C LEU A 73 26.44 -5.05 11.88
N ILE A 74 27.69 -5.03 12.36
CA ILE A 74 28.75 -5.87 11.81
C ILE A 74 28.38 -7.35 12.01
N ASN A 75 28.39 -8.11 10.91
CA ASN A 75 28.00 -9.53 10.89
C ASN A 75 26.54 -9.80 11.32
N SER A 76 25.67 -8.80 11.30
CA SER A 76 24.23 -9.00 11.42
C SER A 76 23.58 -9.39 10.09
N THR A 77 22.32 -9.81 10.15
CA THR A 77 21.46 -10.09 9.01
C THR A 77 20.35 -9.05 8.94
N ILE A 78 20.14 -8.45 7.75
CA ILE A 78 18.95 -7.65 7.49
C ILE A 78 17.89 -8.50 6.79
N TYR A 79 16.66 -8.42 7.26
CA TYR A 79 15.48 -8.97 6.60
C TYR A 79 14.66 -7.81 6.08
N VAL A 80 14.14 -7.92 4.85
CA VAL A 80 13.32 -6.87 4.24
C VAL A 80 12.28 -7.49 3.30
N THR A 81 11.04 -7.01 3.38
CA THR A 81 9.93 -7.59 2.61
C THR A 81 9.98 -7.30 1.10
N LEU A 82 10.75 -6.28 0.68
CA LEU A 82 10.91 -5.89 -0.73
C LEU A 82 12.39 -5.61 -1.01
N GLU A 83 12.83 -5.87 -2.24
CA GLU A 83 14.20 -5.60 -2.68
C GLU A 83 14.65 -4.17 -2.33
N PRO A 84 15.81 -3.98 -1.64
CA PRO A 84 16.36 -2.66 -1.33
C PRO A 84 16.64 -1.85 -2.59
N CYS A 85 16.27 -0.57 -2.57
CA CYS A 85 16.49 0.31 -3.72
C CYS A 85 17.99 0.49 -4.03
N SER A 86 18.31 0.60 -5.36
CA SER A 86 19.67 0.74 -5.87
C SER A 86 19.94 2.09 -6.54
N HIS A 87 18.93 2.95 -6.65
CA HIS A 87 19.05 4.24 -7.31
C HIS A 87 19.04 5.38 -6.29
N TYR A 88 19.73 6.47 -6.63
CA TYR A 88 19.65 7.72 -5.87
C TYR A 88 18.30 8.39 -6.09
N GLY A 89 17.58 8.60 -5.00
CA GLY A 89 16.35 9.37 -4.95
C GLY A 89 16.59 10.68 -4.18
N LYS A 90 15.71 10.99 -3.23
CA LYS A 90 15.94 12.06 -2.26
C LYS A 90 17.04 11.70 -1.25
N THR A 91 17.31 10.43 -1.09
CA THR A 91 18.31 9.84 -0.20
C THR A 91 19.19 8.85 -0.97
N PRO A 92 20.39 8.50 -0.46
CA PRO A 92 21.19 7.42 -1.01
C PRO A 92 20.43 6.09 -1.03
N PRO A 93 20.79 5.15 -1.93
CA PRO A 93 20.13 3.85 -2.03
C PRO A 93 20.27 3.03 -0.75
N CYS A 94 19.21 2.31 -0.36
CA CYS A 94 19.23 1.42 0.81
C CYS A 94 20.27 0.30 0.66
N SER A 95 20.48 -0.25 -0.55
CA SER A 95 21.52 -1.25 -0.79
C SER A 95 22.93 -0.72 -0.46
N LYS A 96 23.24 0.56 -0.76
CA LYS A 96 24.49 1.20 -0.36
C LYS A 96 24.61 1.33 1.15
N LEU A 97 23.53 1.78 1.82
CA LEU A 97 23.52 1.90 3.29
C LEU A 97 23.76 0.56 3.97
N ILE A 98 23.17 -0.53 3.47
CA ILE A 98 23.35 -1.88 4.00
C ILE A 98 24.84 -2.29 3.93
N ILE A 99 25.50 -2.06 2.77
CA ILE A 99 26.90 -2.35 2.56
C ILE A 99 27.79 -1.54 3.53
N GLU A 100 27.57 -0.23 3.59
CA GLU A 100 28.37 0.70 4.42
C GLU A 100 28.19 0.44 5.92
N SER A 101 27.05 -0.15 6.32
CA SER A 101 26.77 -0.52 7.70
C SER A 101 27.52 -1.79 8.16
N GLY A 102 28.21 -2.50 7.28
CA GLY A 102 28.93 -3.72 7.61
C GLY A 102 28.05 -4.96 7.79
N ILE A 103 26.79 -4.89 7.38
CA ILE A 103 25.87 -6.03 7.38
C ILE A 103 26.35 -7.06 6.35
N LYS A 104 26.42 -8.35 6.75
CA LYS A 104 27.02 -9.40 5.90
C LYS A 104 26.01 -10.32 5.23
N LYS A 105 24.78 -10.35 5.69
CA LYS A 105 23.69 -11.16 5.09
C LYS A 105 22.44 -10.34 4.92
N ALA A 106 21.78 -10.46 3.77
CA ALA A 106 20.48 -9.86 3.48
C ALA A 106 19.48 -10.93 3.04
N VAL A 107 18.33 -10.98 3.69
CA VAL A 107 17.22 -11.88 3.38
C VAL A 107 16.07 -11.03 2.84
N ILE A 108 15.65 -11.29 1.60
CA ILE A 108 14.72 -10.47 0.85
C ILE A 108 13.46 -11.28 0.53
N GLY A 109 12.29 -10.69 0.82
CA GLY A 109 10.99 -11.32 0.59
C GLY A 109 10.65 -11.47 -0.89
N CYS A 110 10.57 -10.37 -1.62
CA CYS A 110 10.32 -10.39 -3.07
C CYS A 110 11.14 -9.32 -3.82
N VAL A 111 11.31 -9.57 -5.13
CA VAL A 111 12.01 -8.65 -6.03
C VAL A 111 11.10 -7.47 -6.41
N ASP A 112 11.66 -6.28 -6.51
CA ASP A 112 11.00 -5.11 -7.07
C ASP A 112 11.08 -5.14 -8.61
N ASN A 113 9.98 -5.54 -9.26
CA ASN A 113 9.89 -5.63 -10.72
C ASN A 113 9.80 -4.25 -11.42
N SER A 114 10.00 -3.15 -10.71
CA SER A 114 10.04 -1.82 -11.35
C SER A 114 11.30 -1.68 -12.23
N SER A 115 11.18 -0.92 -13.32
CA SER A 115 12.31 -0.69 -14.24
C SER A 115 13.52 -0.01 -13.58
N LYS A 116 13.30 0.62 -12.43
CA LYS A 116 14.34 1.32 -11.67
C LYS A 116 15.21 0.37 -10.81
N VAL A 117 14.62 -0.72 -10.31
CA VAL A 117 15.27 -1.66 -9.38
C VAL A 117 15.54 -2.99 -10.06
N ASN A 118 14.54 -3.82 -10.31
CA ASN A 118 14.58 -5.06 -11.11
C ASN A 118 15.85 -5.92 -10.90
N GLY A 119 16.11 -6.32 -9.67
CA GLY A 119 17.26 -7.14 -9.29
C GLY A 119 18.59 -6.38 -9.14
N LYS A 120 18.64 -5.06 -9.40
CA LYS A 120 19.85 -4.25 -9.28
C LYS A 120 20.29 -4.08 -7.83
N GLY A 121 19.35 -3.98 -6.89
CA GLY A 121 19.63 -3.91 -5.47
C GLY A 121 20.30 -5.17 -4.95
N ILE A 122 19.75 -6.33 -5.33
CA ILE A 122 20.32 -7.65 -5.05
C ILE A 122 21.72 -7.77 -5.66
N SER A 123 21.89 -7.40 -6.94
CA SER A 123 23.17 -7.44 -7.62
C SER A 123 24.21 -6.55 -6.94
N MET A 124 23.82 -5.34 -6.52
CA MET A 124 24.69 -4.41 -5.81
C MET A 124 25.17 -4.98 -4.46
N LEU A 125 24.27 -5.61 -3.70
CA LEU A 125 24.62 -6.26 -2.44
C LEU A 125 25.61 -7.41 -2.66
N LYS A 126 25.33 -8.33 -3.60
CA LYS A 126 26.20 -9.49 -3.92
C LYS A 126 27.59 -9.05 -4.40
N ASN A 127 27.66 -8.07 -5.30
CA ASN A 127 28.92 -7.57 -5.84
C ASN A 127 29.80 -6.87 -4.77
N ASN A 128 29.23 -6.50 -3.63
CA ASN A 128 29.96 -5.90 -2.50
C ASN A 128 30.11 -6.87 -1.31
N GLY A 129 29.99 -8.18 -1.55
CA GLY A 129 30.31 -9.21 -0.56
C GLY A 129 29.24 -9.41 0.52
N VAL A 130 28.00 -8.99 0.26
CA VAL A 130 26.84 -9.34 1.11
C VAL A 130 26.24 -10.64 0.61
N ASP A 131 26.10 -11.63 1.49
CA ASP A 131 25.37 -12.88 1.21
C ASP A 131 23.88 -12.57 1.09
N VAL A 132 23.25 -12.93 -0.06
CA VAL A 132 21.86 -12.60 -0.32
C VAL A 132 21.02 -13.84 -0.55
N ILE A 133 20.02 -14.03 0.31
CA ILE A 133 18.93 -15.00 0.14
C ILE A 133 17.69 -14.22 -0.30
N SER A 134 17.08 -14.61 -1.41
CA SER A 134 15.89 -13.96 -1.95
C SER A 134 14.71 -14.92 -2.01
N ASN A 135 13.51 -14.37 -2.18
CA ASN A 135 12.25 -15.10 -2.33
C ASN A 135 11.81 -15.88 -1.08
N VAL A 136 12.12 -15.34 0.10
CA VAL A 136 11.65 -15.90 1.37
C VAL A 136 10.24 -15.39 1.67
N LEU A 137 9.25 -16.28 1.78
CA LEU A 137 7.81 -15.99 1.80
C LEU A 137 7.40 -15.08 0.63
N GLU A 138 7.89 -15.39 -0.57
CA GLU A 138 7.72 -14.55 -1.76
C GLU A 138 6.26 -14.23 -2.06
N GLU A 139 5.38 -15.22 -2.02
CA GLU A 139 3.95 -15.02 -2.31
C GLU A 139 3.29 -14.06 -1.32
N ASP A 140 3.62 -14.15 -0.04
CA ASP A 140 3.07 -13.26 0.98
C ASP A 140 3.62 -11.84 0.86
N CYS A 141 4.89 -11.69 0.47
CA CYS A 141 5.50 -10.41 0.18
C CYS A 141 4.92 -9.78 -1.10
N ILE A 142 4.69 -10.56 -2.16
CA ILE A 142 4.00 -10.09 -3.37
C ILE A 142 2.57 -9.64 -3.04
N LYS A 143 1.82 -10.39 -2.22
CA LYS A 143 0.48 -9.99 -1.75
C LYS A 143 0.53 -8.68 -0.95
N LEU A 144 1.53 -8.52 -0.08
CA LEU A 144 1.75 -7.30 0.70
C LEU A 144 2.00 -6.09 -0.21
N HIS A 145 2.84 -6.26 -1.22
CA HIS A 145 3.27 -5.19 -2.14
C HIS A 145 2.46 -5.10 -3.44
N ARG A 146 1.33 -5.84 -3.55
CA ARG A 146 0.53 -5.97 -4.80
C ARG A 146 0.23 -4.64 -5.48
N ASN A 147 -0.14 -3.63 -4.70
CA ASN A 147 -0.53 -2.31 -5.23
C ASN A 147 0.66 -1.62 -5.90
N PHE A 148 1.80 -1.60 -5.22
CA PHE A 148 3.05 -1.03 -5.72
C PHE A 148 3.59 -1.78 -6.94
N LEU A 149 3.67 -3.11 -6.86
CA LEU A 149 4.18 -3.95 -7.95
C LEU A 149 3.29 -3.86 -9.18
N HIS A 150 1.95 -3.92 -9.01
CA HIS A 150 0.97 -3.77 -10.09
C HIS A 150 1.11 -2.40 -10.77
N PHE A 151 1.13 -1.32 -10.00
CA PHE A 151 1.24 0.04 -10.48
C PHE A 151 2.51 0.25 -11.33
N ASN A 152 3.65 -0.23 -10.85
CA ASN A 152 4.92 -0.09 -11.55
C ASN A 152 4.98 -0.95 -12.82
N LYS A 153 4.41 -2.16 -12.80
CA LYS A 153 4.40 -3.10 -13.94
C LYS A 153 3.45 -2.65 -15.04
N TYR A 154 2.20 -2.32 -14.69
CA TYR A 154 1.13 -2.10 -15.65
C TYR A 154 0.82 -0.62 -15.93
N LYS A 155 1.47 0.30 -15.22
CA LYS A 155 1.26 1.76 -15.36
C LYS A 155 -0.19 2.18 -15.15
N LYS A 156 -0.86 1.53 -14.21
CA LYS A 156 -2.24 1.79 -13.79
C LYS A 156 -2.46 1.36 -12.34
N PRO A 157 -3.48 1.93 -11.64
CA PRO A 157 -3.83 1.50 -10.29
C PRO A 157 -4.22 0.02 -10.22
N TYR A 158 -3.99 -0.60 -9.05
CA TYR A 158 -4.67 -1.84 -8.68
C TYR A 158 -6.12 -1.51 -8.34
N ILE A 159 -7.08 -2.04 -9.09
CA ILE A 159 -8.49 -1.68 -8.98
C ILE A 159 -9.25 -2.73 -8.19
N ILE A 160 -10.02 -2.27 -7.22
CA ILE A 160 -10.92 -3.07 -6.40
C ILE A 160 -12.34 -2.56 -6.65
N LEU A 161 -13.19 -3.38 -7.28
CA LEU A 161 -14.61 -3.07 -7.42
C LEU A 161 -15.34 -3.50 -6.16
N LYS A 162 -16.04 -2.57 -5.50
CA LYS A 162 -16.81 -2.82 -4.29
C LYS A 162 -18.24 -2.38 -4.45
N TRP A 163 -19.15 -3.29 -4.23
CA TRP A 163 -20.58 -3.01 -4.16
C TRP A 163 -21.25 -3.83 -3.06
N ALA A 164 -22.42 -3.39 -2.63
CA ALA A 164 -23.32 -4.17 -1.80
C ALA A 164 -24.60 -4.41 -2.58
N LYS A 165 -25.19 -5.60 -2.45
CA LYS A 165 -26.46 -5.96 -3.07
C LYS A 165 -27.38 -6.62 -2.04
N SER A 166 -28.67 -6.39 -2.18
CA SER A 166 -29.71 -7.05 -1.42
C SER A 166 -29.85 -8.52 -1.85
N LYS A 167 -30.66 -9.30 -1.11
CA LYS A 167 -30.92 -10.70 -1.45
C LYS A 167 -31.53 -10.88 -2.84
N ASP A 168 -32.34 -9.92 -3.26
CA ASP A 168 -32.97 -9.83 -4.57
C ASP A 168 -32.08 -9.15 -5.65
N GLN A 169 -30.77 -9.02 -5.36
CA GLN A 169 -29.69 -8.57 -6.28
C GLN A 169 -29.69 -7.06 -6.63
N PHE A 170 -30.46 -6.22 -5.94
CA PHE A 170 -30.45 -4.78 -6.17
C PHE A 170 -29.32 -4.08 -5.36
N ILE A 171 -28.68 -3.08 -5.95
CA ILE A 171 -27.67 -2.23 -5.31
C ILE A 171 -28.26 -0.95 -4.71
N ALA A 172 -29.49 -0.60 -5.09
CA ALA A 172 -30.23 0.55 -4.57
C ALA A 172 -31.74 0.33 -4.70
N PRO A 173 -32.57 0.98 -3.86
CA PRO A 173 -34.04 0.94 -3.98
C PRO A 173 -34.50 1.54 -5.29
N PHE A 174 -35.58 1.00 -5.87
CA PHE A 174 -36.19 1.50 -7.11
C PHE A 174 -36.78 2.91 -6.95
N LYS A 175 -37.37 3.20 -5.76
CA LYS A 175 -37.92 4.52 -5.43
C LYS A 175 -37.11 5.16 -4.28
N LYS A 176 -36.24 6.11 -4.62
CA LYS A 176 -35.37 6.80 -3.65
C LYS A 176 -36.07 7.89 -2.81
N LYS A 177 -37.26 8.37 -3.20
CA LYS A 177 -37.89 9.55 -2.59
C LYS A 177 -38.31 9.41 -1.13
N GLU A 178 -38.39 8.20 -0.58
CA GLU A 178 -38.93 7.94 0.77
C GLU A 178 -37.89 7.36 1.76
N ILE A 179 -36.68 7.00 1.31
CA ILE A 179 -35.69 6.33 2.17
C ILE A 179 -34.45 7.20 2.30
N LYS A 180 -34.29 7.84 3.47
CA LYS A 180 -33.13 8.73 3.75
C LYS A 180 -31.78 8.02 3.86
N SER A 181 -31.76 6.75 4.22
CA SER A 181 -30.55 5.91 4.21
C SER A 181 -30.95 4.44 4.14
N PHE A 182 -30.36 3.69 3.24
CA PHE A 182 -30.59 2.27 3.10
C PHE A 182 -29.26 1.51 3.26
N ASN A 183 -29.11 0.82 4.39
CA ASN A 183 -27.92 0.01 4.66
C ASN A 183 -28.20 -1.45 4.28
N VAL A 184 -27.60 -1.90 3.18
CA VAL A 184 -27.67 -3.31 2.73
C VAL A 184 -26.75 -4.20 3.55
N SER A 185 -25.68 -3.63 4.12
CA SER A 185 -24.58 -4.36 4.75
C SER A 185 -24.71 -4.42 6.27
N SER A 186 -24.31 -5.54 6.89
CA SER A 186 -24.19 -5.67 8.34
C SER A 186 -23.10 -4.73 8.92
N LEU A 187 -23.02 -4.61 10.25
CA LEU A 187 -22.00 -3.80 10.92
C LEU A 187 -20.61 -4.33 10.63
N GLU A 188 -20.41 -5.65 10.67
CA GLU A 188 -19.14 -6.32 10.42
C GLU A 188 -18.67 -6.07 8.98
N SER A 189 -19.57 -6.18 8.01
CA SER A 189 -19.27 -5.86 6.61
C SER A 189 -18.87 -4.39 6.43
N ARG A 190 -19.50 -3.47 7.17
CA ARG A 190 -19.12 -2.05 7.15
C ARG A 190 -17.76 -1.82 7.77
N GLN A 191 -17.42 -2.48 8.88
CA GLN A 191 -16.09 -2.42 9.48
C GLN A 191 -15.03 -2.93 8.51
N LEU A 192 -15.28 -4.03 7.80
CA LEU A 192 -14.38 -4.56 6.77
C LEU A 192 -14.16 -3.55 5.64
N VAL A 193 -15.22 -2.90 5.16
CA VAL A 193 -15.10 -1.83 4.15
C VAL A 193 -14.24 -0.67 4.65
N HIS A 194 -14.40 -0.26 5.91
CA HIS A 194 -13.58 0.80 6.50
C HIS A 194 -12.11 0.36 6.67
N LYS A 195 -11.86 -0.93 6.93
CA LYS A 195 -10.52 -1.50 6.92
C LYS A 195 -9.89 -1.36 5.52
N TRP A 196 -10.58 -1.77 4.47
CA TRP A 196 -10.09 -1.61 3.08
C TRP A 196 -9.82 -0.14 2.74
N ARG A 197 -10.70 0.80 3.15
CA ARG A 197 -10.47 2.24 2.95
C ARG A 197 -9.20 2.74 3.64
N SER A 198 -8.83 2.17 4.79
CA SER A 198 -7.60 2.53 5.48
C SER A 198 -6.34 1.93 4.87
N GLU A 199 -6.47 0.82 4.15
CA GLU A 199 -5.37 0.10 3.51
C GLU A 199 -5.08 0.60 2.09
N GLU A 200 -6.11 0.99 1.34
CA GLU A 200 -5.96 1.37 -0.06
C GLU A 200 -5.63 2.87 -0.23
N HIS A 201 -4.96 3.22 -1.35
CA HIS A 201 -4.51 4.60 -1.59
C HIS A 201 -5.67 5.56 -1.82
N ALA A 202 -6.65 5.16 -2.65
CA ALA A 202 -7.75 6.04 -3.03
C ALA A 202 -9.10 5.29 -3.09
N ILE A 203 -10.16 6.09 -3.02
CA ILE A 203 -11.54 5.67 -3.21
C ILE A 203 -12.20 6.53 -4.29
N LEU A 204 -12.91 5.90 -5.23
CA LEU A 204 -13.55 6.58 -6.35
C LEU A 204 -15.07 6.39 -6.32
N VAL A 205 -15.77 7.49 -6.55
CA VAL A 205 -17.22 7.51 -6.79
C VAL A 205 -17.57 8.39 -7.97
N GLY A 206 -18.72 8.14 -8.58
CA GLY A 206 -19.28 8.99 -9.64
C GLY A 206 -20.09 10.15 -9.06
N TYR A 207 -20.29 11.18 -9.89
CA TYR A 207 -21.12 12.35 -9.64
C TYR A 207 -22.49 12.03 -8.99
N GLN A 208 -23.22 11.07 -9.57
CA GLN A 208 -24.56 10.73 -9.11
C GLN A 208 -24.54 10.15 -7.68
N THR A 209 -23.53 9.35 -7.33
CA THR A 209 -23.36 8.81 -5.98
C THR A 209 -23.14 9.93 -4.97
N VAL A 210 -22.38 10.98 -5.33
CA VAL A 210 -22.18 12.14 -4.44
C VAL A 210 -23.51 12.87 -4.21
N LYS A 211 -24.27 13.10 -5.27
CA LYS A 211 -25.58 13.81 -5.18
C LYS A 211 -26.61 13.04 -4.37
N ASP A 212 -26.67 11.73 -4.57
CA ASP A 212 -27.71 10.90 -3.95
C ASP A 212 -27.43 10.59 -2.49
N ASP A 213 -26.16 10.28 -2.15
CA ASP A 213 -25.79 9.70 -0.86
C ASP A 213 -24.98 10.67 0.02
N ASN A 214 -24.46 11.76 -0.55
CA ASN A 214 -23.58 12.73 0.11
C ASN A 214 -22.54 12.05 1.03
N PRO A 215 -21.75 11.09 0.50
CA PRO A 215 -20.91 10.23 1.33
C PRO A 215 -19.65 10.97 1.81
N LYS A 216 -19.16 10.63 3.01
CA LYS A 216 -17.86 11.13 3.52
C LYS A 216 -16.67 10.42 2.90
N LEU A 217 -16.80 9.15 2.55
CA LEU A 217 -15.74 8.28 2.01
C LEU A 217 -14.50 8.16 2.90
N THR A 218 -14.66 8.36 4.19
CA THR A 218 -13.59 8.32 5.19
C THR A 218 -13.59 7.01 5.98
N THR A 219 -12.51 6.73 6.68
CA THR A 219 -12.38 5.63 7.63
C THR A 219 -12.93 6.08 8.98
N ARG A 220 -13.99 5.43 9.49
CA ARG A 220 -14.71 5.88 10.70
C ARG A 220 -14.95 4.78 11.74
N HIS A 221 -15.11 3.52 11.30
CA HIS A 221 -15.45 2.40 12.19
C HIS A 221 -14.23 1.65 12.72
N ILE A 222 -13.05 2.04 12.28
CA ILE A 222 -11.77 1.54 12.77
C ILE A 222 -10.76 2.68 12.82
N SER A 223 -9.68 2.52 13.57
CA SER A 223 -8.52 3.40 13.51
C SER A 223 -7.74 3.15 12.21
N GLY A 224 -7.33 4.20 11.52
CA GLY A 224 -6.57 4.11 10.26
C GLY A 224 -6.62 5.43 9.48
N ARG A 225 -5.80 5.52 8.43
CA ARG A 225 -5.76 6.69 7.56
C ARG A 225 -7.00 6.78 6.67
N ASN A 226 -7.31 7.99 6.22
CA ASN A 226 -8.34 8.21 5.20
C ASN A 226 -7.76 8.02 3.79
N PRO A 227 -8.49 7.38 2.85
CA PRO A 227 -8.08 7.31 1.46
C PRO A 227 -8.19 8.68 0.78
N LEU A 228 -7.38 8.91 -0.26
CA LEU A 228 -7.57 10.01 -1.20
C LEU A 228 -8.94 9.83 -1.90
N ARG A 229 -9.78 10.85 -1.89
CA ARG A 229 -11.09 10.79 -2.54
C ARG A 229 -10.98 11.21 -4.01
N ILE A 230 -11.49 10.39 -4.91
CA ILE A 230 -11.58 10.66 -6.34
C ILE A 230 -13.05 10.74 -6.71
N VAL A 231 -13.44 11.83 -7.34
CA VAL A 231 -14.82 12.04 -7.80
C VAL A 231 -14.82 12.23 -9.32
N LEU A 232 -15.58 11.40 -10.02
CA LEU A 232 -15.82 11.59 -11.45
C LEU A 232 -16.94 12.60 -11.63
N ASP A 233 -16.61 13.84 -11.99
CA ASP A 233 -17.55 14.94 -12.28
C ASP A 233 -17.12 15.68 -13.55
N GLU A 234 -17.61 15.21 -14.68
CA GLU A 234 -17.24 15.71 -16.02
C GLU A 234 -17.41 17.23 -16.16
N LYS A 235 -18.42 17.79 -15.53
CA LYS A 235 -18.79 19.21 -15.66
C LYS A 235 -18.32 20.07 -14.50
N LYS A 236 -17.68 19.50 -13.48
CA LYS A 236 -17.36 20.18 -12.21
C LYS A 236 -18.55 20.91 -11.59
N SER A 237 -19.70 20.24 -11.60
CA SER A 237 -20.97 20.84 -11.19
C SER A 237 -21.38 20.49 -9.75
N LEU A 238 -20.56 19.73 -9.03
CA LEU A 238 -20.77 19.45 -7.60
C LEU A 238 -20.39 20.66 -6.77
N GLU A 239 -21.27 21.04 -5.87
CA GLU A 239 -21.12 22.17 -4.97
C GLU A 239 -20.24 21.80 -3.77
N SER A 240 -19.54 22.78 -3.20
CA SER A 240 -18.55 22.61 -2.12
C SER A 240 -19.13 22.12 -0.80
N TYR A 241 -20.44 22.19 -0.60
CA TYR A 241 -21.10 21.73 0.62
C TYR A 241 -21.19 20.21 0.74
N PHE A 242 -20.94 19.44 -0.33
CA PHE A 242 -20.92 17.99 -0.24
C PHE A 242 -19.80 17.46 0.64
N ASN A 243 -20.09 16.44 1.45
CA ASN A 243 -19.16 15.87 2.43
C ASN A 243 -17.82 15.41 1.83
N VAL A 244 -17.81 15.05 0.55
CA VAL A 244 -16.56 14.67 -0.14
C VAL A 244 -15.56 15.82 -0.24
N PHE A 245 -15.99 17.09 -0.07
CA PHE A 245 -15.12 18.25 -0.12
C PHE A 245 -14.71 18.80 1.25
N ASN A 246 -15.13 18.15 2.35
CA ASN A 246 -14.68 18.56 3.68
C ASN A 246 -13.17 18.30 3.90
N ASN A 247 -12.61 18.87 4.96
CA ASN A 247 -11.17 18.80 5.25
C ASN A 247 -10.72 17.46 5.89
N GLU A 248 -11.61 16.47 6.05
CA GLU A 248 -11.25 15.17 6.64
C GLU A 248 -10.28 14.36 5.75
N SER A 249 -10.30 14.57 4.44
CA SER A 249 -9.37 13.98 3.46
C SER A 249 -9.28 14.84 2.20
N LYS A 250 -8.18 14.70 1.46
CA LYS A 250 -8.01 15.36 0.16
C LYS A 250 -8.97 14.78 -0.87
N THR A 251 -9.55 15.65 -1.73
CA THR A 251 -10.40 15.25 -2.85
C THR A 251 -9.82 15.76 -4.16
N ILE A 252 -9.82 14.90 -5.17
CA ILE A 252 -9.48 15.23 -6.55
C ILE A 252 -10.70 14.96 -7.41
N VAL A 253 -11.15 15.98 -8.13
CA VAL A 253 -12.20 15.84 -9.14
C VAL A 253 -11.53 15.53 -10.47
N ILE A 254 -11.93 14.43 -11.10
CA ILE A 254 -11.55 14.11 -12.47
C ILE A 254 -12.67 14.59 -13.39
N ASP A 255 -12.33 15.60 -14.15
CA ASP A 255 -13.11 16.15 -15.25
C ASP A 255 -12.49 15.73 -16.60
N ASN A 256 -13.09 16.11 -17.70
CA ASN A 256 -12.52 15.91 -19.04
C ASN A 256 -11.97 14.48 -19.29
N TYR A 257 -12.66 13.46 -18.80
CA TYR A 257 -12.36 12.07 -19.12
C TYR A 257 -13.20 11.61 -20.31
N ILE A 258 -12.66 10.72 -21.13
CA ILE A 258 -13.42 10.14 -22.25
C ILE A 258 -14.51 9.26 -21.64
N LYS A 259 -15.77 9.58 -21.92
CA LYS A 259 -16.93 8.78 -21.49
C LYS A 259 -16.75 7.33 -21.90
N ASN A 260 -17.09 6.41 -20.97
CA ASN A 260 -16.98 4.97 -21.17
C ASN A 260 -15.57 4.48 -21.51
N SER A 261 -14.54 5.26 -21.16
CA SER A 261 -13.15 4.84 -21.31
C SER A 261 -12.45 4.70 -19.94
N PRO A 262 -12.50 3.53 -19.31
CA PRO A 262 -11.77 3.28 -18.06
C PRO A 262 -10.27 3.49 -18.24
N PHE A 263 -9.77 3.29 -19.45
CA PHE A 263 -8.35 3.49 -19.77
C PHE A 263 -7.92 4.96 -19.57
N SER A 264 -8.73 5.94 -19.98
CA SER A 264 -8.41 7.37 -19.80
C SER A 264 -8.38 7.76 -18.33
N ILE A 265 -9.28 7.19 -17.52
CA ILE A 265 -9.31 7.40 -16.07
C ILE A 265 -8.08 6.76 -15.42
N CYS A 266 -7.75 5.52 -15.77
CA CYS A 266 -6.57 4.81 -15.25
C CYS A 266 -5.27 5.56 -15.59
N LYS A 267 -5.14 6.09 -16.80
CA LYS A 267 -3.99 6.92 -17.21
C LYS A 267 -3.87 8.16 -16.33
N LYS A 268 -4.97 8.88 -16.12
CA LYS A 268 -4.99 10.06 -15.25
C LYS A 268 -4.60 9.71 -13.80
N LEU A 269 -5.13 8.61 -13.28
CA LEU A 269 -4.78 8.13 -11.94
C LEU A 269 -3.31 7.71 -11.83
N PHE A 270 -2.74 7.14 -12.90
CA PHE A 270 -1.31 6.83 -12.95
C PHE A 270 -0.47 8.11 -12.90
N GLU A 271 -0.80 9.14 -13.67
CA GLU A 271 -0.14 10.46 -13.65
C GLU A 271 -0.22 11.12 -12.26
N LEU A 272 -1.30 10.87 -11.51
CA LEU A 272 -1.50 11.33 -10.13
C LEU A 272 -0.81 10.43 -9.09
N ASN A 273 -0.06 9.41 -9.51
CA ASN A 273 0.58 8.41 -8.64
C ASN A 273 -0.39 7.63 -7.72
N VAL A 274 -1.65 7.44 -8.11
CA VAL A 274 -2.62 6.63 -7.38
C VAL A 274 -2.33 5.15 -7.63
N GLN A 275 -1.83 4.45 -6.62
CA GLN A 275 -1.38 3.04 -6.77
C GLN A 275 -2.50 2.02 -6.64
N SER A 276 -3.49 2.30 -5.81
CA SER A 276 -4.66 1.44 -5.66
C SER A 276 -5.94 2.26 -5.53
N LEU A 277 -7.04 1.67 -5.93
CA LEU A 277 -8.32 2.35 -6.05
C LEU A 277 -9.45 1.42 -5.66
N ILE A 278 -10.22 1.78 -4.63
CA ILE A 278 -11.52 1.19 -4.39
C ILE A 278 -12.55 1.97 -5.21
N VAL A 279 -13.28 1.30 -6.09
CA VAL A 279 -14.41 1.88 -6.81
C VAL A 279 -15.69 1.55 -6.05
N GLU A 280 -16.24 2.55 -5.37
CA GLU A 280 -17.53 2.49 -4.66
C GLU A 280 -18.55 3.36 -5.39
N GLY A 281 -18.87 3.03 -6.60
CA GLY A 281 -19.77 3.84 -7.39
C GLY A 281 -21.17 3.27 -7.51
N GLY A 282 -22.10 4.08 -8.01
CA GLY A 282 -23.35 3.58 -8.56
C GLY A 282 -23.07 2.70 -9.79
N LYS A 283 -24.12 2.03 -10.29
CA LYS A 283 -24.07 1.09 -11.42
C LYS A 283 -23.17 1.60 -12.58
N LYS A 284 -23.39 2.83 -13.06
CA LYS A 284 -22.64 3.40 -14.19
C LYS A 284 -21.12 3.49 -13.95
N THR A 285 -20.68 3.71 -12.72
CA THR A 285 -19.26 3.80 -12.39
C THR A 285 -18.61 2.41 -12.26
N LEU A 286 -19.40 1.42 -11.83
CA LEU A 286 -18.93 0.03 -11.73
C LEU A 286 -18.90 -0.67 -13.09
N GLU A 287 -19.71 -0.22 -14.06
CA GLU A 287 -19.76 -0.74 -15.44
C GLU A 287 -18.74 -0.07 -16.38
N LEU A 288 -18.07 0.98 -15.92
CA LEU A 288 -16.96 1.61 -16.64
C LEU A 288 -15.75 0.67 -16.68
#